data_f10c2777aef8ed1c203c57c5a6aae0a7
#
_entry.id   f10c2777aef8ed1c203c57c5a6aae0a7
#
_cell.length_a   1.000
_cell.length_b   1.000
_cell.length_c   1.000
_cell.angle_alpha   90.00
_cell.angle_beta   90.00
_cell.angle_gamma   90.00
#
_symmetry.space_group_name_H-M   'P 1'
#
loop_
_entity.id
_entity.type
_entity.pdbx_description
1 polymer ?
#
loop_
_entity_poly.entity_id
_entity_poly.type
_entity_poly.pdbx_seq_one_letter_code
_entity_poly.pdbx_strand_id
1 'polypeptide(L)'
;MNHDVLPEGFEPFNPVEFLQSQEEIELFMREAFNDEDPQVFVIALAQVVRHHGVADVAAAAGLNRESLYKVLSGKSRPTWDTVHRLLRALNIHLAA
;
A
#
# COMPACT_ATOMS: atom_id res chain seq x y z
N MET A 1 -18.92 14.03 19.82
CA MET A 1 -17.58 14.14 19.26
C MET A 1 -17.62 13.91 17.76
N ASN A 2 -16.93 14.71 17.04
CA ASN A 2 -16.83 14.50 15.60
C ASN A 2 -15.90 13.34 15.34
N HIS A 3 -16.43 12.26 14.81
CA HIS A 3 -15.66 11.04 14.54
C HIS A 3 -14.66 11.21 13.40
N ASP A 4 -14.75 12.31 12.64
CA ASP A 4 -13.79 12.60 11.58
C ASP A 4 -12.51 13.22 12.13
N VAL A 5 -12.54 13.62 13.40
CA VAL A 5 -11.36 14.19 14.06
C VAL A 5 -10.72 13.10 14.91
N LEU A 6 -9.57 12.64 14.47
CA LEU A 6 -8.81 11.63 15.20
C LEU A 6 -7.82 12.30 16.15
N PRO A 7 -7.57 11.71 17.31
CA PRO A 7 -6.51 12.20 18.18
C PRO A 7 -5.18 12.25 17.45
N GLU A 8 -4.34 13.18 17.84
CA GLU A 8 -3.00 13.25 17.26
C GLU A 8 -2.27 11.94 17.48
N GLY A 9 -1.63 11.43 16.45
CA GLY A 9 -0.92 10.16 16.50
C GLY A 9 -1.80 8.94 16.28
N PHE A 10 -3.11 9.13 16.18
CA PHE A 10 -4.03 8.03 15.93
C PHE A 10 -4.06 7.69 14.45
N GLU A 11 -3.83 6.43 14.13
CA GLU A 11 -3.87 5.98 12.74
C GLU A 11 -5.29 5.58 12.34
N PRO A 12 -5.73 5.95 11.12
CA PRO A 12 -6.99 5.42 10.60
C PRO A 12 -6.91 3.90 10.53
N PHE A 13 -8.09 3.28 10.54
CA PHE A 13 -8.18 1.83 10.40
C PHE A 13 -7.44 1.37 9.13
N ASN A 14 -6.53 0.44 9.31
CA ASN A 14 -5.82 -0.20 8.21
C ASN A 14 -6.10 -1.71 8.25
N PRO A 15 -6.89 -2.22 7.29
CA PRO A 15 -7.25 -3.64 7.32
C PRO A 15 -6.05 -4.58 7.23
N VAL A 16 -4.94 -4.13 6.70
CA VAL A 16 -3.74 -4.95 6.56
C VAL A 16 -3.20 -5.37 7.92
N GLU A 17 -3.44 -4.59 8.97
CA GLU A 17 -2.98 -4.92 10.31
C GLU A 17 -3.61 -6.20 10.86
N PHE A 18 -4.73 -6.64 10.29
CA PHE A 18 -5.40 -7.86 10.70
C PHE A 18 -4.98 -9.08 9.89
N LEU A 19 -4.14 -8.88 8.89
CA LEU A 19 -3.61 -9.97 8.08
C LEU A 19 -2.36 -10.51 8.77
N GLN A 20 -2.32 -11.81 8.95
CA GLN A 20 -1.29 -12.45 9.76
C GLN A 20 -0.24 -13.21 8.96
N SER A 21 -0.40 -13.29 7.64
CA SER A 21 0.54 -14.03 6.82
C SER A 21 0.74 -13.34 5.49
N GLN A 22 1.86 -13.66 4.86
CA GLN A 22 2.13 -13.18 3.52
C GLN A 22 1.07 -13.65 2.54
N GLU A 23 0.57 -14.86 2.71
CA GLU A 23 -0.48 -15.39 1.85
C GLU A 23 -1.76 -14.56 1.95
N GLU A 24 -2.13 -14.14 3.15
CA GLU A 24 -3.30 -13.31 3.34
C GLU A 24 -3.12 -11.94 2.70
N ILE A 25 -1.93 -11.37 2.81
CA ILE A 25 -1.60 -10.09 2.18
C ILE A 25 -1.69 -10.22 0.66
N GLU A 26 -1.17 -11.31 0.11
CA GLU A 26 -1.25 -11.54 -1.34
C GLU A 26 -2.69 -11.70 -1.81
N LEU A 27 -3.51 -12.40 -1.05
CA LEU A 27 -4.92 -12.54 -1.39
C LEU A 27 -5.62 -11.19 -1.37
N PHE A 28 -5.37 -10.40 -0.33
CA PHE A 28 -5.90 -9.05 -0.22
C PHE A 28 -5.55 -8.21 -1.45
N MET A 29 -4.29 -8.27 -1.88
CA MET A 29 -3.84 -7.51 -3.04
C MET A 29 -4.43 -8.04 -4.35
N ARG A 30 -4.57 -9.35 -4.49
CA ARG A 30 -5.20 -9.93 -5.68
C ARG A 30 -6.67 -9.52 -5.80
N GLU A 31 -7.38 -9.53 -4.70
CA GLU A 31 -8.78 -9.09 -4.71
C GLU A 31 -8.89 -7.62 -5.10
N ALA A 32 -7.99 -6.79 -4.58
CA ALA A 32 -7.96 -5.39 -4.95
C ALA A 32 -7.59 -5.19 -6.42
N PHE A 33 -6.67 -6.02 -6.94
CA PHE A 33 -6.25 -5.95 -8.33
C PHE A 33 -7.40 -6.33 -9.27
N ASN A 34 -8.29 -7.20 -8.82
CA ASN A 34 -9.43 -7.65 -9.63
C ASN A 34 -10.67 -6.75 -9.52
N ASP A 35 -10.60 -5.72 -8.71
CA ASP A 35 -11.68 -4.74 -8.61
C ASP A 35 -11.76 -3.93 -9.90
N GLU A 36 -12.97 -3.55 -10.30
CA GLU A 36 -13.18 -2.77 -11.50
C GLU A 36 -12.57 -1.37 -11.42
N ASP A 37 -12.48 -0.83 -10.20
CA ASP A 37 -11.92 0.49 -9.99
C ASP A 37 -10.42 0.36 -9.70
N PRO A 38 -9.56 0.88 -10.60
CA PRO A 38 -8.12 0.78 -10.40
C PRO A 38 -7.61 1.49 -9.14
N GLN A 39 -8.37 2.45 -8.61
CA GLN A 39 -7.99 3.13 -7.38
C GLN A 39 -8.03 2.20 -6.17
N VAL A 40 -8.89 1.19 -6.21
CA VAL A 40 -8.95 0.20 -5.12
C VAL A 40 -7.60 -0.47 -4.95
N PHE A 41 -6.95 -0.82 -6.05
CA PHE A 41 -5.62 -1.43 -6.00
C PHE A 41 -4.58 -0.46 -5.45
N VAL A 42 -4.60 0.80 -5.89
CA VAL A 42 -3.64 1.80 -5.42
C VAL A 42 -3.80 2.04 -3.91
N ILE A 43 -5.04 2.12 -3.45
CA ILE A 43 -5.31 2.29 -2.02
C ILE A 43 -4.81 1.08 -1.21
N ALA A 44 -5.10 -0.11 -1.70
CA ALA A 44 -4.65 -1.34 -1.04
C ALA A 44 -3.13 -1.41 -0.97
N LEU A 45 -2.45 -1.07 -2.07
CA LEU A 45 -1.00 -1.06 -2.11
C LEU A 45 -0.43 -0.06 -1.10
N ALA A 46 -1.04 1.12 -1.01
CA ALA A 46 -0.61 2.13 -0.04
C ALA A 46 -0.74 1.60 1.40
N GLN A 47 -1.81 0.89 1.69
CA GLN A 47 -2.02 0.30 3.01
C GLN A 47 -0.96 -0.74 3.35
N VAL A 48 -0.60 -1.58 2.39
CA VAL A 48 0.44 -2.60 2.60
C VAL A 48 1.80 -1.95 2.79
N VAL A 49 2.12 -0.93 1.98
CA VAL A 49 3.40 -0.21 2.12
C VAL A 49 3.51 0.43 3.50
N ARG A 50 2.45 1.08 3.97
CA ARG A 50 2.46 1.71 5.30
C ARG A 50 2.60 0.69 6.41
N HIS A 51 1.98 -0.46 6.24
CA HIS A 51 2.08 -1.54 7.22
C HIS A 51 3.53 -2.05 7.35
N HIS A 52 4.23 -2.18 6.24
CA HIS A 52 5.63 -2.62 6.24
C HIS A 52 6.61 -1.52 6.67
N GLY A 53 6.23 -0.27 6.49
CA GLY A 53 7.10 0.86 6.78
C GLY A 53 7.60 1.51 5.49
N VAL A 54 7.21 2.77 5.29
CA VAL A 54 7.48 3.49 4.04
C VAL A 54 8.97 3.59 3.74
N ALA A 55 9.79 3.90 4.75
CA ALA A 55 11.23 4.05 4.55
C ALA A 55 11.89 2.76 4.10
N ASP A 56 11.52 1.64 4.73
CA ASP A 56 12.08 0.34 4.41
C ASP A 56 11.68 -0.11 3.01
N VAL A 57 10.42 0.11 2.66
CA VAL A 57 9.91 -0.26 1.34
C VAL A 57 10.58 0.60 0.26
N ALA A 58 10.71 1.91 0.49
CA ALA A 58 11.37 2.79 -0.47
C ALA A 58 12.81 2.33 -0.73
N ALA A 59 13.54 2.01 0.32
CA ALA A 59 14.92 1.53 0.19
C ALA A 59 14.97 0.22 -0.58
N ALA A 60 14.11 -0.73 -0.25
CA ALA A 60 14.09 -2.03 -0.93
C ALA A 60 13.67 -1.92 -2.39
N ALA A 61 12.78 -0.97 -2.70
CA ALA A 61 12.29 -0.78 -4.06
C ALA A 61 13.18 0.13 -4.91
N GLY A 62 14.18 0.75 -4.29
CA GLY A 62 15.03 1.72 -4.99
C GLY A 62 14.28 2.98 -5.36
N LEU A 63 13.35 3.42 -4.52
CA LEU A 63 12.53 4.58 -4.77
C LEU A 63 12.86 5.73 -3.83
N ASN A 64 12.64 6.95 -4.31
CA ASN A 64 12.76 8.13 -3.49
C ASN A 64 11.59 8.18 -2.50
N ARG A 65 11.90 8.41 -1.23
CA ARG A 65 10.92 8.44 -0.15
C ARG A 65 9.83 9.49 -0.36
N GLU A 66 10.23 10.68 -0.79
CA GLU A 66 9.25 11.75 -1.03
C GLU A 66 8.31 11.41 -2.18
N SER A 67 8.85 10.83 -3.24
CA SER A 67 8.04 10.39 -4.38
C SER A 67 7.05 9.33 -3.95
N LEU A 68 7.49 8.41 -3.09
CA LEU A 68 6.61 7.37 -2.59
C LEU A 68 5.49 7.96 -1.72
N TYR A 69 5.80 8.92 -0.86
CA TYR A 69 4.76 9.59 -0.07
C TYR A 69 3.72 10.26 -0.95
N LYS A 70 4.13 10.87 -2.07
CA LYS A 70 3.17 11.48 -2.99
C LYS A 70 2.22 10.45 -3.58
N VAL A 71 2.74 9.29 -3.93
CA VAL A 71 1.90 8.19 -4.43
C VAL A 71 0.94 7.71 -3.35
N LEU A 72 1.44 7.51 -2.14
CA LEU A 72 0.62 6.99 -1.03
C LEU A 72 -0.48 7.96 -0.62
N SER A 73 -0.24 9.27 -0.75
CA SER A 73 -1.22 10.29 -0.39
C SER A 73 -2.21 10.61 -1.52
N GLY A 74 -2.04 10.00 -2.68
CA GLY A 74 -2.91 10.25 -3.82
C GLY A 74 -2.56 11.49 -4.62
N LYS A 75 -1.45 12.16 -4.28
CA LYS A 75 -1.04 13.38 -4.99
C LYS A 75 -0.45 13.10 -6.37
N SER A 76 0.04 11.90 -6.59
CA SER A 76 0.50 11.51 -7.90
C SER A 76 0.08 10.07 -8.17
N ARG A 77 -0.10 9.75 -9.43
CA ARG A 77 -0.43 8.38 -9.83
C ARG A 77 0.86 7.60 -9.99
N PRO A 78 0.93 6.38 -9.46
CA PRO A 78 2.12 5.57 -9.67
C PRO A 78 2.21 5.12 -11.12
N THR A 79 3.42 5.08 -11.65
CA THR A 79 3.67 4.44 -12.92
C THR A 79 3.71 2.94 -12.72
N TRP A 80 3.60 2.19 -13.81
CA TRP A 80 3.75 0.74 -13.72
C TRP A 80 5.13 0.37 -13.16
N ASP A 81 6.18 1.09 -13.54
CA ASP A 81 7.52 0.83 -13.00
C ASP A 81 7.52 0.92 -11.48
N THR A 82 6.90 1.96 -10.93
CA THR A 82 6.81 2.14 -9.49
C THR A 82 6.02 1.01 -8.84
N VAL A 83 4.87 0.67 -9.39
CA VAL A 83 4.04 -0.42 -8.88
C VAL A 83 4.81 -1.73 -8.90
N HIS A 84 5.47 -2.02 -10.00
CA HIS A 84 6.24 -3.25 -10.15
C HIS A 84 7.34 -3.35 -9.10
N ARG A 85 8.08 -2.24 -8.88
CA ARG A 85 9.13 -2.20 -7.87
C ARG A 85 8.58 -2.42 -6.46
N LEU A 86 7.43 -1.84 -6.16
CA LEU A 86 6.78 -2.00 -4.86
C LEU A 86 6.35 -3.44 -4.63
N LEU A 87 5.71 -4.04 -5.62
CA LEU A 87 5.26 -5.43 -5.51
C LEU A 87 6.45 -6.37 -5.29
N ARG A 88 7.54 -6.15 -6.01
CA ARG A 88 8.74 -6.96 -5.82
C ARG A 88 9.36 -6.75 -4.44
N ALA A 89 9.44 -5.51 -3.98
CA ALA A 89 9.97 -5.21 -2.66
C ALA A 89 9.14 -5.83 -1.54
N LEU A 90 7.84 -5.92 -1.74
CA LEU A 90 6.91 -6.51 -0.78
C LEU A 90 6.74 -8.02 -0.96
N ASN A 91 7.41 -8.58 -1.95
CA ASN A 91 7.32 -10.00 -2.29
C ASN A 91 5.88 -10.44 -2.56
N ILE A 92 5.14 -9.61 -3.27
CA ILE A 92 3.74 -9.88 -3.61
C ILE A 92 3.65 -10.42 -5.04
N HIS A 93 3.00 -11.56 -5.18
CA HIS A 93 2.80 -12.22 -6.47
C HIS A 93 1.32 -12.15 -6.82
N LEU A 94 1.00 -11.45 -7.91
CA LEU A 94 -0.39 -11.26 -8.35
C LEU A 94 -0.85 -12.33 -9.34
N ALA A 95 0.09 -12.93 -10.04
CA ALA A 95 -0.22 -14.02 -10.97
C ALA A 95 0.05 -15.35 -10.30
N ALA A 96 -0.80 -16.31 -10.59
CA ALA A 96 -0.63 -17.66 -10.08
C ALA A 96 0.57 -18.36 -10.73
#